data_3f4399d15d765e2d6bb9df754246b3e1
#
_entry.id   3f4399d15d765e2d6bb9df754246b3e1
#
_cell.length_a   1.000
_cell.length_b   1.000
_cell.length_c   1.000
_cell.angle_alpha   90.00
_cell.angle_beta   90.00
_cell.angle_gamma   90.00
#
_symmetry.space_group_name_H-M   'P 1'
#
loop_
_entity.id
_entity.type
_entity.pdbx_description
1 polymer ?
#
loop_
_entity_poly.entity_id
_entity_poly.type
_entity_poly.pdbx_seq_one_letter_code
_entity_poly.pdbx_strand_id
1 'polypeptide(L)'
;MSIFIRIWFFFGLIILLGLWFMSYTFNQQVKPNVRQVVEDTLAENANIIAMLVAEDVYENKVNTVQFDAKIQNALNRKLNANIWQHNKKEINQQIYITDAKGIVIYDSQGIATGQDYSRWNDVYLTLQGKYGVR
;
A
#
# COMPACT_ATOMS: atom_id res chain seq x y z
N MET A 1 7.03 7.85 55.37
CA MET A 1 6.27 7.90 54.09
C MET A 1 4.86 7.45 54.36
N SER A 2 3.88 8.36 54.13
CA SER A 2 2.46 8.11 54.39
C SER A 2 1.95 6.89 53.59
N ILE A 3 1.05 6.11 54.19
CA ILE A 3 0.48 4.91 53.52
C ILE A 3 -0.20 5.29 52.20
N PHE A 4 -0.80 6.49 52.11
CA PHE A 4 -1.39 7.02 50.88
C PHE A 4 -0.35 7.18 49.74
N ILE A 5 0.86 7.66 50.05
CA ILE A 5 1.93 7.83 49.03
C ILE A 5 2.36 6.47 48.48
N ARG A 6 2.44 5.43 49.30
CA ARG A 6 2.78 4.08 48.85
C ARG A 6 1.71 3.51 47.92
N ILE A 7 0.42 3.67 48.28
CA ILE A 7 -0.69 3.22 47.45
C ILE A 7 -0.66 3.92 46.08
N TRP A 8 -0.51 5.25 46.05
CA TRP A 8 -0.44 6.01 44.81
C TRP A 8 0.76 5.63 43.96
N PHE A 9 1.90 5.36 44.59
CA PHE A 9 3.10 4.89 43.86
C PHE A 9 2.87 3.53 43.21
N PHE A 10 2.32 2.56 43.91
CA PHE A 10 2.03 1.25 43.33
C PHE A 10 0.96 1.32 42.23
N PHE A 11 -0.08 2.13 42.43
CA PHE A 11 -1.08 2.34 41.42
C PHE A 11 -0.52 2.99 40.15
N GLY A 12 0.31 3.99 40.29
CA GLY A 12 1.01 4.63 39.18
C GLY A 12 1.95 3.65 38.45
N LEU A 13 2.66 2.80 39.20
CA LEU A 13 3.52 1.78 38.61
C LEU A 13 2.74 0.75 37.76
N ILE A 14 1.59 0.30 38.26
CA ILE A 14 0.72 -0.63 37.53
C ILE A 14 0.22 -0.02 36.23
N ILE A 15 -0.22 1.26 36.27
CA ILE A 15 -0.65 1.98 35.06
C ILE A 15 0.49 2.08 34.05
N LEU A 16 1.69 2.47 34.49
CA LEU A 16 2.86 2.58 33.61
C LEU A 16 3.24 1.25 32.96
N LEU A 17 3.22 0.17 33.74
CA LEU A 17 3.46 -1.18 33.20
C LEU A 17 2.39 -1.59 32.19
N GLY A 18 1.12 -1.28 32.47
CA GLY A 18 0.02 -1.56 31.54
C GLY A 18 0.15 -0.81 30.22
N LEU A 19 0.48 0.48 30.28
CA LEU A 19 0.69 1.30 29.10
C LEU A 19 1.93 0.84 28.30
N TRP A 20 3.02 0.50 29.00
CA TRP A 20 4.20 -0.06 28.34
C TRP A 20 3.91 -1.37 27.65
N PHE A 21 3.22 -2.29 28.31
CA PHE A 21 2.83 -3.59 27.74
C PHE A 21 1.92 -3.41 26.52
N MET A 22 0.91 -2.53 26.61
CA MET A 22 0.01 -2.22 25.51
C MET A 22 0.77 -1.63 24.31
N SER A 23 1.67 -0.68 24.55
CA SER A 23 2.50 -0.08 23.50
C SER A 23 3.43 -1.12 22.86
N TYR A 24 4.04 -1.99 23.66
CA TYR A 24 4.89 -3.08 23.17
C TYR A 24 4.09 -4.04 22.28
N THR A 25 2.93 -4.51 22.73
CA THR A 25 2.07 -5.43 21.97
C THR A 25 1.59 -4.80 20.66
N PHE A 26 1.20 -3.52 20.69
CA PHE A 26 0.78 -2.81 19.49
C PHE A 26 1.89 -2.73 18.45
N ASN A 27 3.10 -2.38 18.85
CA ASN A 27 4.21 -2.25 17.92
C ASN A 27 4.70 -3.60 17.38
N GLN A 28 4.66 -4.66 18.20
CA GLN A 28 5.20 -5.97 17.82
C GLN A 28 4.20 -6.87 17.07
N GLN A 29 2.92 -6.70 17.29
CA GLN A 29 1.91 -7.60 16.72
C GLN A 29 0.93 -6.90 15.79
N VAL A 30 0.35 -5.78 16.20
CA VAL A 30 -0.72 -5.15 15.42
C VAL A 30 -0.17 -4.47 14.17
N LYS A 31 0.86 -3.66 14.33
CA LYS A 31 1.45 -2.89 13.22
C LYS A 31 2.02 -3.75 12.10
N PRO A 32 2.82 -4.81 12.37
CA PRO A 32 3.31 -5.70 11.32
C PRO A 32 2.19 -6.48 10.63
N ASN A 33 1.19 -6.97 11.37
CA ASN A 33 0.09 -7.74 10.79
C ASN A 33 -0.77 -6.89 9.84
N VAL A 34 -1.09 -5.64 10.23
CA VAL A 34 -1.83 -4.72 9.36
C VAL A 34 -1.03 -4.42 8.10
N ARG A 35 0.27 -4.17 8.24
CA ARG A 35 1.16 -3.93 7.10
C ARG A 35 1.19 -5.13 6.16
N GLN A 36 1.34 -6.33 6.69
CA GLN A 36 1.37 -7.56 5.90
C GLN A 36 0.09 -7.72 5.07
N VAL A 37 -1.10 -7.57 5.67
CA VAL A 37 -2.38 -7.70 4.95
C VAL A 37 -2.50 -6.68 3.82
N VAL A 38 -2.05 -5.44 4.05
CA VAL A 38 -2.07 -4.40 3.01
C VAL A 38 -1.11 -4.75 1.88
N GLU A 39 0.12 -5.17 2.20
CA GLU A 39 1.13 -5.54 1.21
C GLU A 39 0.70 -6.76 0.39
N ASP A 40 0.14 -7.79 1.02
CA ASP A 40 -0.41 -8.98 0.33
C ASP A 40 -1.50 -8.58 -0.67
N THR A 41 -2.46 -7.75 -0.23
CA THR A 41 -3.54 -7.26 -1.11
C THR A 41 -3.01 -6.44 -2.29
N LEU A 42 -2.01 -5.59 -2.05
CA LEU A 42 -1.40 -4.78 -3.11
C LEU A 42 -0.63 -5.66 -4.11
N ALA A 43 0.10 -6.68 -3.65
CA ALA A 43 0.82 -7.61 -4.50
C ALA A 43 -0.13 -8.44 -5.36
N GLU A 44 -1.22 -8.95 -4.79
CA GLU A 44 -2.24 -9.68 -5.53
C GLU A 44 -2.90 -8.79 -6.59
N ASN A 45 -3.31 -7.57 -6.23
CA ASN A 45 -3.88 -6.61 -7.17
C ASN A 45 -2.91 -6.25 -8.29
N ALA A 46 -1.62 -6.04 -7.97
CA ALA A 46 -0.61 -5.75 -8.97
C ALA A 46 -0.44 -6.91 -9.98
N ASN A 47 -0.44 -8.16 -9.51
CA ASN A 47 -0.37 -9.33 -10.39
C ASN A 47 -1.60 -9.45 -11.30
N ILE A 48 -2.81 -9.24 -10.75
CA ILE A 48 -4.04 -9.27 -11.55
C ILE A 48 -4.02 -8.17 -12.61
N ILE A 49 -3.66 -6.95 -12.23
CA ILE A 49 -3.58 -5.81 -13.16
C ILE A 49 -2.51 -6.09 -14.23
N ALA A 50 -1.34 -6.60 -13.85
CA ALA A 50 -0.28 -6.93 -14.80
C ALA A 50 -0.75 -7.91 -15.88
N MET A 51 -1.50 -8.95 -15.50
CA MET A 51 -2.07 -9.90 -16.46
C MET A 51 -3.13 -9.26 -17.37
N LEU A 52 -3.97 -8.38 -16.82
CA LEU A 52 -5.02 -7.68 -17.58
C LEU A 52 -4.48 -6.67 -18.59
N VAL A 53 -3.30 -6.11 -18.35
CA VAL A 53 -2.67 -5.12 -19.22
C VAL A 53 -1.53 -5.68 -20.08
N ALA A 54 -1.16 -6.95 -19.91
CA ALA A 54 -0.03 -7.56 -20.57
C ALA A 54 -0.10 -7.46 -22.10
N GLU A 55 -1.26 -7.67 -22.70
CA GLU A 55 -1.48 -7.56 -24.14
C GLU A 55 -1.29 -6.11 -24.61
N ASP A 56 -1.87 -5.14 -23.88
CA ASP A 56 -1.73 -3.71 -24.19
C ASP A 56 -0.26 -3.26 -24.09
N VAL A 57 0.52 -3.82 -23.14
CA VAL A 57 1.96 -3.57 -23.01
C VAL A 57 2.73 -4.17 -24.17
N TYR A 58 2.45 -5.43 -24.51
CA TYR A 58 3.10 -6.14 -25.60
C TYR A 58 2.87 -5.45 -26.96
N GLU A 59 1.66 -4.93 -27.18
CA GLU A 59 1.28 -4.22 -28.40
C GLU A 59 1.67 -2.74 -28.41
N ASN A 60 2.40 -2.24 -27.40
CA ASN A 60 2.76 -0.81 -27.21
C ASN A 60 1.54 0.15 -27.18
N LYS A 61 0.42 -0.30 -26.66
CA LYS A 61 -0.82 0.48 -26.59
C LYS A 61 -0.99 1.26 -25.29
N VAL A 62 -0.08 1.12 -24.31
CA VAL A 62 -0.19 1.75 -22.98
C VAL A 62 -0.20 3.27 -23.01
N ASN A 63 0.34 3.90 -24.05
CA ASN A 63 0.35 5.35 -24.24
C ASN A 63 -0.81 5.86 -25.10
N THR A 64 -1.81 5.02 -25.35
CA THR A 64 -2.99 5.43 -26.13
C THR A 64 -4.06 6.05 -25.24
N VAL A 65 -4.85 6.97 -25.82
CA VAL A 65 -6.00 7.58 -25.13
C VAL A 65 -7.01 6.53 -24.67
N GLN A 66 -7.16 5.45 -25.43
CA GLN A 66 -8.06 4.35 -25.09
C GLN A 66 -7.59 3.57 -23.85
N PHE A 67 -6.29 3.30 -23.75
CA PHE A 67 -5.72 2.64 -22.57
C PHE A 67 -5.88 3.51 -21.33
N ASP A 68 -5.49 4.79 -21.42
CA ASP A 68 -5.67 5.72 -20.30
C ASP A 68 -7.14 5.82 -19.87
N ALA A 69 -8.08 5.97 -20.82
CA ALA A 69 -9.50 6.02 -20.51
C ALA A 69 -9.99 4.72 -19.82
N LYS A 70 -9.48 3.54 -20.21
CA LYS A 70 -9.80 2.25 -19.58
C LYS A 70 -9.38 2.27 -18.10
N ILE A 71 -8.15 2.70 -17.80
CA ILE A 71 -7.62 2.77 -16.43
C ILE A 71 -8.35 3.84 -15.61
N GLN A 72 -8.52 5.06 -16.17
CA GLN A 72 -9.21 6.16 -15.49
C GLN A 72 -10.67 5.81 -15.18
N ASN A 73 -11.37 5.16 -16.08
CA ASN A 73 -12.75 4.69 -15.84
C ASN A 73 -12.81 3.67 -14.70
N ALA A 74 -11.82 2.77 -14.60
CA ALA A 74 -11.73 1.82 -13.50
C ALA A 74 -11.45 2.52 -12.16
N LEU A 75 -10.50 3.46 -12.12
CA LEU A 75 -10.10 4.19 -10.91
C LEU A 75 -11.19 5.16 -10.42
N ASN A 76 -11.89 5.82 -11.35
CA ASN A 76 -12.94 6.80 -11.02
C ASN A 76 -14.31 6.17 -10.76
N ARG A 77 -14.42 4.84 -10.80
CA ARG A 77 -15.67 4.14 -10.49
C ARG A 77 -16.07 4.37 -9.04
N LYS A 78 -17.28 4.87 -8.81
CA LYS A 78 -17.84 5.03 -7.47
C LYS A 78 -18.13 3.68 -6.84
N LEU A 79 -17.52 3.39 -5.70
CA LEU A 79 -17.64 2.10 -5.01
C LEU A 79 -18.92 1.99 -4.17
N ASN A 80 -19.32 3.06 -3.50
CA ASN A 80 -20.45 3.10 -2.56
C ASN A 80 -20.49 1.91 -1.58
N ALA A 81 -19.33 1.57 -1.02
CA ALA A 81 -19.17 0.43 -0.12
C ALA A 81 -19.11 0.91 1.34
N ASN A 82 -20.02 0.41 2.18
CA ASN A 82 -20.00 0.66 3.62
C ASN A 82 -19.16 -0.44 4.30
N ILE A 83 -17.94 -0.07 4.71
CA ILE A 83 -16.98 -0.98 5.34
C ILE A 83 -16.79 -0.51 6.79
N TRP A 84 -17.27 -1.28 7.77
CA TRP A 84 -17.11 -0.96 9.20
C TRP A 84 -17.52 0.50 9.55
N GLN A 85 -18.70 0.93 9.11
CA GLN A 85 -19.22 2.31 9.29
C GLN A 85 -18.44 3.38 8.51
N HIS A 86 -17.43 2.98 7.70
CA HIS A 86 -16.73 3.87 6.80
C HIS A 86 -17.30 3.70 5.38
N ASN A 87 -17.85 4.77 4.83
CA ASN A 87 -18.38 4.75 3.46
C ASN A 87 -17.24 5.06 2.47
N LYS A 88 -16.71 4.02 1.84
CA LYS A 88 -15.68 4.16 0.81
C LYS A 88 -16.35 4.49 -0.53
N LYS A 89 -16.09 5.68 -1.05
CA LYS A 89 -16.70 6.19 -2.28
C LYS A 89 -15.77 6.11 -3.48
N GLU A 90 -14.45 6.15 -3.27
CA GLU A 90 -13.44 6.32 -4.31
C GLU A 90 -12.32 5.28 -4.17
N ILE A 91 -11.66 5.01 -5.29
CA ILE A 91 -10.46 4.17 -5.34
C ILE A 91 -9.24 5.10 -5.25
N ASN A 92 -8.53 5.07 -4.13
CA ASN A 92 -7.34 5.89 -3.90
C ASN A 92 -6.07 5.07 -4.21
N GLN A 93 -5.95 4.57 -5.43
CA GLN A 93 -4.78 3.82 -5.87
C GLN A 93 -4.15 4.54 -7.06
N GLN A 94 -2.81 4.57 -7.09
CA GLN A 94 -2.02 4.95 -8.23
C GLN A 94 -1.50 3.68 -8.92
N ILE A 95 -1.59 3.64 -10.22
CA ILE A 95 -1.06 2.56 -11.04
C ILE A 95 0.02 3.13 -11.94
N TYR A 96 1.23 2.58 -11.85
CA TYR A 96 2.27 2.83 -12.84
C TYR A 96 2.80 1.50 -13.40
N ILE A 97 3.25 1.55 -14.64
CA ILE A 97 3.78 0.41 -15.38
C ILE A 97 5.18 0.77 -15.82
N THR A 98 6.14 -0.12 -15.59
CA THR A 98 7.51 0.05 -16.05
C THR A 98 7.83 -0.94 -17.17
N ASP A 99 8.79 -0.58 -18.01
CA ASP A 99 9.42 -1.53 -18.92
C ASP A 99 10.41 -2.44 -18.17
N ALA A 100 11.03 -3.35 -18.90
CA ALA A 100 12.04 -4.27 -18.37
C ALA A 100 13.34 -3.59 -17.90
N LYS A 101 13.52 -2.29 -18.17
CA LYS A 101 14.64 -1.48 -17.69
C LYS A 101 14.29 -0.68 -16.45
N GLY A 102 13.01 -0.69 -16.02
CA GLY A 102 12.52 0.09 -14.90
C GLY A 102 12.13 1.52 -15.26
N ILE A 103 12.00 1.85 -16.55
CA ILE A 103 11.49 3.14 -16.99
C ILE A 103 9.97 3.11 -16.95
N VAL A 104 9.35 4.11 -16.34
CA VAL A 104 7.89 4.23 -16.27
C VAL A 104 7.33 4.54 -17.65
N ILE A 105 6.59 3.58 -18.23
CA ILE A 105 5.94 3.71 -19.53
C ILE A 105 4.51 4.22 -19.44
N TYR A 106 3.87 4.08 -18.26
CA TYR A 106 2.54 4.61 -17.96
C TYR A 106 2.44 4.97 -16.49
N ASP A 107 1.74 6.05 -16.19
CA ASP A 107 1.36 6.45 -14.82
C ASP A 107 -0.04 7.05 -14.85
N SER A 108 -0.96 6.49 -14.05
CA SER A 108 -2.35 6.92 -13.95
C SER A 108 -2.55 8.36 -13.47
N GLN A 109 -1.53 8.95 -12.83
CA GLN A 109 -1.50 10.37 -12.45
C GLN A 109 -0.75 11.27 -13.46
N GLY A 110 -0.08 10.67 -14.45
CA GLY A 110 0.67 11.39 -15.48
C GLY A 110 1.95 12.10 -15.01
N ILE A 111 2.39 11.85 -13.77
CA ILE A 111 3.52 12.56 -13.14
C ILE A 111 4.86 11.86 -13.41
N ALA A 112 4.85 10.54 -13.40
CA ALA A 112 6.05 9.71 -13.40
C ALA A 112 6.43 9.16 -14.78
N THR A 113 5.60 9.29 -15.79
CA THR A 113 5.88 8.74 -17.14
C THR A 113 7.22 9.26 -17.68
N GLY A 114 8.08 8.31 -18.09
CA GLY A 114 9.45 8.58 -18.58
C GLY A 114 10.51 8.62 -17.47
N GLN A 115 10.14 8.55 -16.20
CA GLN A 115 11.10 8.53 -15.09
C GLN A 115 11.74 7.15 -14.91
N ASP A 116 12.99 7.14 -14.45
CA ASP A 116 13.74 5.92 -14.13
C ASP A 116 13.49 5.50 -12.67
N TYR A 117 12.74 4.41 -12.52
CA TYR A 117 12.43 3.77 -11.23
C TYR A 117 13.21 2.48 -10.99
N SER A 118 14.20 2.16 -11.85
CA SER A 118 14.99 0.92 -11.78
C SER A 118 15.69 0.70 -10.43
N ARG A 119 15.94 1.78 -9.67
CA ARG A 119 16.58 1.74 -8.34
C ARG A 119 15.59 1.73 -7.18
N TRP A 120 14.31 1.88 -7.46
CA TRP A 120 13.29 1.84 -6.41
C TRP A 120 13.07 0.39 -6.00
N ASN A 121 12.97 0.15 -4.70
CA ASN A 121 12.98 -1.20 -4.15
C ASN A 121 11.89 -2.11 -4.73
N ASP A 122 10.68 -1.58 -4.91
CA ASP A 122 9.55 -2.28 -5.52
C ASP A 122 9.83 -2.69 -6.98
N VAL A 123 10.34 -1.78 -7.82
CA VAL A 123 10.69 -2.05 -9.20
C VAL A 123 11.93 -2.95 -9.29
N TYR A 124 13.00 -2.61 -8.56
CA TYR A 124 14.26 -3.35 -8.60
C TYR A 124 14.10 -4.83 -8.24
N LEU A 125 13.36 -5.13 -7.17
CA LEU A 125 13.12 -6.51 -6.75
C LEU A 125 12.16 -7.24 -7.70
N THR A 126 11.11 -6.57 -8.17
CA THR A 126 10.15 -7.16 -9.12
C THR A 126 10.83 -7.53 -10.45
N LEU A 127 11.74 -6.72 -10.97
CA LEU A 127 12.53 -7.04 -12.16
C LEU A 127 13.44 -8.26 -11.98
N GLN A 128 13.77 -8.62 -10.73
CA GLN A 128 14.51 -9.86 -10.39
C GLN A 128 13.59 -11.04 -10.09
N GLY A 129 12.28 -10.92 -10.29
CA GLY A 129 11.30 -11.94 -9.93
C GLY A 129 11.10 -12.10 -8.42
N LYS A 130 11.45 -11.08 -7.62
CA LYS A 130 11.28 -11.06 -6.16
C LYS A 130 10.19 -10.08 -5.77
N TYR A 131 9.58 -10.31 -4.63
CA TYR A 131 8.67 -9.34 -4.03
C TYR A 131 9.41 -8.08 -3.61
N GLY A 132 8.92 -6.93 -4.04
CA GLY A 132 9.42 -5.62 -3.66
C GLY A 132 8.29 -4.69 -3.20
N VAL A 133 8.55 -3.92 -2.16
CA VAL A 133 7.65 -2.91 -1.61
C VAL A 133 8.44 -1.64 -1.29
N ARG A 134 7.73 -0.52 -1.32
CA ARG A 134 8.28 0.80 -1.05
C ARG A 134 7.66 1.44 0.19
#